data_448797f4e263f4ac03c2287bbca0cee4
#
_entry.id   448797f4e263f4ac03c2287bbca0cee4
#
_cell.length_a   1.000
_cell.length_b   1.000
_cell.length_c   1.000
_cell.angle_alpha   90.00
_cell.angle_beta   90.00
_cell.angle_gamma   90.00
#
_symmetry.space_group_name_H-M   'P 1'
#
loop_
_entity.id
_entity.type
_entity.pdbx_description
1 polymer ?
#
loop_
_entity_poly.entity_id
_entity_poly.type
_entity_poly.pdbx_seq_one_letter_code
_entity_poly.pdbx_strand_id
1 'polypeptide(L)'
;MKKPLIGISGNTLRDNSGAYVDLIRSYVNQDYVRSIEEAGGIPIIIPFTENLEQAKETIDIVDGLLLTGGHDVYPLNYGEEPLRGIGDVFPERDQFDFALLAAAEARNIPVFAICRGCQIVNVYRGGS
;
A
#
# COMPACT_ATOMS: atom_id res chain seq x y z
N MET A 1 -24.07 12.77 9.06
CA MET A 1 -23.42 12.26 7.83
C MET A 1 -22.40 11.20 8.21
N LYS A 2 -22.43 10.08 7.53
CA LYS A 2 -21.51 8.98 7.81
C LYS A 2 -20.12 9.31 7.24
N LYS A 3 -19.07 9.15 8.07
CA LYS A 3 -17.71 9.39 7.61
C LYS A 3 -17.24 8.25 6.68
N PRO A 4 -16.50 8.58 5.61
CA PRO A 4 -15.98 7.54 4.73
C PRO A 4 -14.89 6.69 5.40
N LEU A 5 -14.87 5.41 5.05
CA LEU A 5 -13.84 4.48 5.49
C LEU A 5 -12.71 4.50 4.45
N ILE A 6 -11.52 4.88 4.88
CA ILE A 6 -10.37 4.98 3.98
C ILE A 6 -9.38 3.87 4.31
N GLY A 7 -9.20 2.96 3.37
CA GLY A 7 -8.22 1.88 3.51
C GLY A 7 -6.83 2.40 3.23
N ILE A 8 -5.88 2.10 4.11
CA ILE A 8 -4.48 2.52 3.98
C ILE A 8 -3.65 1.26 3.74
N SER A 9 -2.95 1.22 2.61
CA SER A 9 -2.15 0.04 2.27
C SER A 9 -1.02 -0.15 3.28
N GLY A 10 -0.98 -1.32 3.89
CA GLY A 10 -0.03 -1.63 4.96
C GLY A 10 1.33 -2.07 4.45
N ASN A 11 2.28 -2.02 5.34
CA ASN A 11 3.64 -2.48 5.13
C ASN A 11 4.00 -3.46 6.24
N THR A 12 5.16 -4.09 6.16
CA THR A 12 5.68 -4.92 7.23
C THR A 12 7.09 -4.48 7.58
N LEU A 13 7.47 -4.75 8.81
CA LEU A 13 8.86 -4.61 9.24
C LEU A 13 9.24 -5.80 10.10
N ARG A 14 10.52 -6.09 10.13
CA ARG A 14 11.07 -7.12 10.99
C ARG A 14 11.66 -6.46 12.22
N ASP A 15 11.09 -6.78 13.37
CA ASP A 15 11.49 -6.17 14.64
C ASP A 15 12.41 -7.12 15.40
N ASN A 16 13.65 -6.66 15.65
CA ASN A 16 14.64 -7.41 16.39
C ASN A 16 15.04 -6.68 17.68
N SER A 17 14.24 -5.70 18.11
CA SER A 17 14.56 -4.90 19.29
C SER A 17 14.16 -5.61 20.59
N GLY A 18 14.99 -5.41 21.62
CA GLY A 18 14.67 -5.90 22.96
C GLY A 18 14.56 -7.41 23.03
N ALA A 19 13.44 -7.89 23.54
CA ALA A 19 13.17 -9.33 23.72
C ALA A 19 12.70 -10.02 22.45
N TYR A 20 12.48 -9.29 21.38
CA TYR A 20 11.93 -9.86 20.15
C TYR A 20 13.03 -10.32 19.21
N VAL A 21 12.79 -11.46 18.52
CA VAL A 21 13.70 -12.00 17.51
C VAL A 21 12.87 -12.24 16.27
N ASP A 22 13.16 -11.48 15.20
CA ASP A 22 12.50 -11.60 13.90
C ASP A 22 10.96 -11.50 13.97
N LEU A 23 10.45 -10.68 14.87
CA LEU A 23 9.01 -10.45 14.92
C LEU A 23 8.59 -9.58 13.74
N ILE A 24 7.69 -10.09 12.91
CA ILE A 24 7.19 -9.33 11.76
C ILE A 24 5.94 -8.56 12.20
N ARG A 25 5.95 -7.25 11.97
CA ARG A 25 4.83 -6.38 12.32
C ARG A 25 4.22 -5.83 11.04
N SER A 26 2.88 -5.84 10.97
CA SER A 26 2.14 -5.13 9.94
C SER A 26 1.86 -3.72 10.46
N TYR A 27 2.10 -2.70 9.64
CA TYR A 27 1.98 -1.33 10.12
C TYR A 27 1.74 -0.33 9.00
N VAL A 28 1.28 0.86 9.39
CA VAL A 28 1.39 2.09 8.60
C VAL A 28 1.95 3.17 9.52
N ASN A 29 2.60 4.17 8.96
CA ASN A 29 3.08 5.30 9.76
C ASN A 29 1.88 6.08 10.31
N GLN A 30 2.00 6.53 11.55
CA GLN A 30 0.91 7.24 12.23
C GLN A 30 0.48 8.51 11.48
N ASP A 31 1.38 9.12 10.72
CA ASP A 31 1.07 10.33 9.96
C ASP A 31 -0.05 10.10 8.96
N TYR A 32 -0.10 8.92 8.32
CA TYR A 32 -1.18 8.58 7.39
C TYR A 32 -2.51 8.50 8.14
N VAL A 33 -2.52 7.82 9.29
CA VAL A 33 -3.73 7.68 10.12
C VAL A 33 -4.25 9.06 10.51
N ARG A 34 -3.36 9.91 11.01
CA ARG A 34 -3.72 11.25 11.47
C ARG A 34 -4.26 12.10 10.32
N SER A 35 -3.63 12.03 9.15
CA SER A 35 -4.07 12.81 7.99
C SER A 35 -5.49 12.47 7.57
N ILE A 36 -5.83 11.19 7.59
CA ILE A 36 -7.18 10.74 7.25
C ILE A 36 -8.19 11.24 8.29
N GLU A 37 -7.84 11.14 9.58
CA GLU A 37 -8.72 11.62 10.65
C GLU A 37 -8.96 13.12 10.55
N GLU A 38 -7.91 13.89 10.30
CA GLU A 38 -8.02 15.35 10.16
C GLU A 38 -8.85 15.74 8.94
N ALA A 39 -8.84 14.93 7.91
CA ALA A 39 -9.64 15.17 6.69
C ALA A 39 -11.09 14.72 6.85
N GLY A 40 -11.47 14.11 7.96
CA GLY A 40 -12.84 13.71 8.24
C GLY A 40 -13.16 12.27 7.88
N GLY A 41 -12.18 11.43 7.59
CA GLY A 41 -12.38 10.01 7.29
C GLY A 41 -12.07 9.13 8.49
N ILE A 42 -12.40 7.85 8.35
CA ILE A 42 -12.02 6.82 9.32
C ILE A 42 -10.93 5.98 8.70
N PRO A 43 -9.72 5.98 9.28
CA PRO A 43 -8.61 5.20 8.72
C PRO A 43 -8.75 3.71 9.05
N ILE A 44 -8.57 2.87 8.05
CA ILE A 44 -8.56 1.42 8.20
C ILE A 44 -7.22 0.93 7.65
N ILE A 45 -6.40 0.32 8.49
CA ILE A 45 -5.14 -0.26 8.05
C ILE A 45 -5.42 -1.57 7.33
N ILE A 46 -5.01 -1.67 6.07
CA ILE A 46 -5.11 -2.92 5.32
C ILE A 46 -3.80 -3.65 5.52
N PRO A 47 -3.79 -4.77 6.28
CA PRO A 47 -2.53 -5.49 6.53
C PRO A 47 -1.94 -6.00 5.22
N PHE A 48 -0.62 -5.93 5.11
CA PHE A 48 0.05 -6.57 3.98
C PHE A 48 -0.26 -8.06 4.00
N THR A 49 -0.55 -8.62 2.82
CA THR A 49 -0.77 -10.05 2.67
C THR A 49 -0.33 -10.50 1.27
N GLU A 50 0.17 -11.71 1.18
CA GLU A 50 0.45 -12.33 -0.11
C GLU A 50 -0.79 -12.98 -0.71
N ASN A 51 -1.87 -13.08 0.08
CA ASN A 51 -3.15 -13.58 -0.41
C ASN A 51 -3.87 -12.46 -1.15
N LEU A 52 -3.66 -12.38 -2.47
CA LEU A 52 -4.15 -11.29 -3.30
C LEU A 52 -5.68 -11.25 -3.38
N GLU A 53 -6.34 -12.40 -3.30
CA GLU A 53 -7.80 -12.43 -3.28
C GLU A 53 -8.34 -11.77 -2.00
N GLN A 54 -7.71 -12.06 -0.86
CA GLN A 54 -8.09 -11.42 0.40
C GLN A 54 -7.82 -9.91 0.35
N ALA A 55 -6.70 -9.51 -0.24
CA ALA A 55 -6.40 -8.09 -0.42
C ALA A 55 -7.51 -7.39 -1.20
N LYS A 56 -7.97 -7.98 -2.29
CA LYS A 56 -9.06 -7.43 -3.09
C LYS A 56 -10.38 -7.37 -2.31
N GLU A 57 -10.63 -8.36 -1.47
CA GLU A 57 -11.85 -8.40 -0.66
C GLU A 57 -11.91 -7.25 0.35
N THR A 58 -10.76 -6.79 0.86
CA THR A 58 -10.74 -5.66 1.79
C THR A 58 -11.23 -4.37 1.14
N ILE A 59 -11.08 -4.24 -0.17
CA ILE A 59 -11.56 -3.07 -0.91
C ILE A 59 -13.09 -2.99 -0.88
N ASP A 60 -13.77 -4.11 -0.70
CA ASP A 60 -15.23 -4.12 -0.60
C ASP A 60 -15.76 -3.40 0.65
N ILE A 61 -14.91 -3.21 1.65
CA ILE A 61 -15.30 -2.63 2.93
C ILE A 61 -15.02 -1.12 2.99
N VAL A 62 -14.17 -0.59 2.13
CA VAL A 62 -13.73 0.80 2.22
C VAL A 62 -14.35 1.66 1.13
N ASP A 63 -14.40 2.96 1.39
CA ASP A 63 -14.94 3.95 0.47
C ASP A 63 -13.86 4.63 -0.36
N GLY A 64 -12.61 4.50 0.03
CA GLY A 64 -11.45 5.05 -0.68
C GLY A 64 -10.19 4.30 -0.30
N LEU A 65 -9.15 4.48 -1.10
CA LEU A 65 -7.87 3.78 -0.92
C LEU A 65 -6.72 4.79 -0.89
N LEU A 66 -5.86 4.67 0.13
CA LEU A 66 -4.62 5.42 0.21
C LEU A 66 -3.46 4.44 0.02
N LEU A 67 -2.69 4.63 -1.04
CA LEU A 67 -1.46 3.85 -1.27
C LEU A 67 -0.29 4.58 -0.64
N THR A 68 0.37 3.93 0.31
CA THR A 68 1.41 4.54 1.13
C THR A 68 2.80 4.43 0.51
N GLY A 69 3.75 5.19 1.05
CA GLY A 69 5.16 5.10 0.71
C GLY A 69 5.79 3.79 1.17
N GLY A 70 7.05 3.60 0.88
CA GLY A 70 7.77 2.39 1.25
C GLY A 70 8.94 2.14 0.31
N HIS A 71 9.20 0.85 0.06
CA HIS A 71 10.27 0.43 -0.84
C HIS A 71 10.00 0.86 -2.28
N ASP A 72 11.05 1.00 -3.08
CA ASP A 72 10.89 1.30 -4.49
C ASP A 72 10.16 0.15 -5.20
N VAL A 73 9.42 0.51 -6.26
CA VAL A 73 8.76 -0.50 -7.09
C VAL A 73 9.84 -1.33 -7.79
N TYR A 74 9.67 -2.65 -7.79
CA TYR A 74 10.65 -3.54 -8.38
C TYR A 74 10.76 -3.28 -9.89
N PRO A 75 11.95 -2.95 -10.41
CA PRO A 75 12.10 -2.52 -11.81
C PRO A 75 11.57 -3.49 -12.85
N LEU A 76 11.61 -4.79 -12.59
CA LEU A 76 11.09 -5.78 -13.53
C LEU A 76 9.59 -5.65 -13.76
N ASN A 77 8.86 -5.00 -12.85
CA ASN A 77 7.43 -4.74 -13.02
C ASN A 77 7.15 -3.73 -14.14
N TYR A 78 8.14 -2.93 -14.53
CA TYR A 78 8.00 -2.00 -15.65
C TYR A 78 9.03 -2.28 -16.75
N GLY A 79 9.56 -3.52 -16.80
CA GLY A 79 10.42 -3.98 -17.90
C GLY A 79 11.84 -3.50 -17.87
N GLU A 80 12.33 -2.99 -16.74
CA GLU A 80 13.69 -2.48 -16.62
C GLU A 80 14.51 -3.32 -15.65
N GLU A 81 15.84 -3.32 -15.86
CA GLU A 81 16.74 -3.94 -14.93
C GLU A 81 16.99 -3.04 -13.73
N PRO A 82 17.24 -3.61 -12.53
CA PRO A 82 17.59 -2.79 -11.37
C PRO A 82 18.83 -1.95 -11.64
N LEU A 83 18.73 -0.66 -11.33
CA LEU A 83 19.81 0.29 -11.54
C LEU A 83 20.49 0.65 -10.23
N ARG A 84 21.75 1.11 -10.34
CA ARG A 84 22.48 1.63 -9.19
C ARG A 84 21.72 2.83 -8.62
N GLY A 85 21.55 2.88 -7.30
CA GLY A 85 20.84 3.96 -6.63
C GLY A 85 19.37 3.69 -6.34
N ILE A 86 18.83 2.57 -6.83
CA ILE A 86 17.52 2.11 -6.38
C ILE A 86 17.67 1.63 -4.93
N GLY A 87 16.72 2.02 -4.07
CA GLY A 87 16.69 1.55 -2.69
C GLY A 87 16.20 0.11 -2.58
N ASP A 88 15.89 -0.30 -1.37
CA ASP A 88 15.35 -1.64 -1.13
C ASP A 88 14.07 -1.85 -1.91
N VAL A 89 13.89 -3.04 -2.45
CA VAL A 89 12.68 -3.43 -3.17
C VAL A 89 11.95 -4.53 -2.40
N PHE A 90 10.64 -4.59 -2.59
CA PHE A 90 9.79 -5.58 -1.94
C PHE A 90 8.73 -6.02 -2.97
N PRO A 91 9.09 -6.95 -3.86
CA PRO A 91 8.21 -7.34 -4.96
C PRO A 91 6.82 -7.82 -4.53
N GLU A 92 6.73 -8.51 -3.40
CA GLU A 92 5.45 -9.00 -2.87
C GLU A 92 4.55 -7.82 -2.48
N ARG A 93 5.12 -6.72 -1.99
CA ARG A 93 4.39 -5.50 -1.69
C ARG A 93 3.86 -4.86 -2.97
N ASP A 94 4.63 -4.92 -4.06
CA ASP A 94 4.20 -4.41 -5.35
C ASP A 94 2.95 -5.15 -5.82
N GLN A 95 2.95 -6.48 -5.74
CA GLN A 95 1.81 -7.30 -6.15
C GLN A 95 0.59 -7.01 -5.29
N PHE A 96 0.78 -6.85 -4.00
CA PHE A 96 -0.28 -6.48 -3.07
C PHE A 96 -0.90 -5.13 -3.45
N ASP A 97 -0.08 -4.11 -3.70
CA ASP A 97 -0.57 -2.79 -4.06
C ASP A 97 -1.25 -2.78 -5.43
N PHE A 98 -0.72 -3.54 -6.41
CA PHE A 98 -1.39 -3.69 -7.71
C PHE A 98 -2.77 -4.33 -7.54
N ALA A 99 -2.89 -5.34 -6.68
CA ALA A 99 -4.17 -5.99 -6.42
C ALA A 99 -5.18 -5.03 -5.79
N LEU A 100 -4.74 -4.23 -4.82
CA LEU A 100 -5.59 -3.22 -4.20
C LEU A 100 -6.05 -2.18 -5.23
N LEU A 101 -5.12 -1.71 -6.06
CA LEU A 101 -5.42 -0.70 -7.07
C LEU A 101 -6.41 -1.24 -8.11
N ALA A 102 -6.19 -2.46 -8.59
CA ALA A 102 -7.09 -3.08 -9.55
C ALA A 102 -8.51 -3.22 -8.97
N ALA A 103 -8.61 -3.65 -7.71
CA ALA A 103 -9.91 -3.78 -7.07
C ALA A 103 -10.58 -2.43 -6.87
N ALA A 104 -9.81 -1.40 -6.51
CA ALA A 104 -10.34 -0.06 -6.32
C ALA A 104 -10.87 0.52 -7.64
N GLU A 105 -10.15 0.31 -8.73
CA GLU A 105 -10.62 0.74 -10.05
C GLU A 105 -11.88 0.01 -10.48
N ALA A 106 -11.94 -1.31 -10.25
CA ALA A 106 -13.11 -2.11 -10.60
C ALA A 106 -14.36 -1.65 -9.83
N ARG A 107 -14.18 -1.18 -8.60
CA ARG A 107 -15.28 -0.67 -7.78
C ARG A 107 -15.50 0.83 -7.94
N ASN A 108 -14.64 1.48 -8.70
CA ASN A 108 -14.71 2.91 -8.98
C ASN A 108 -14.66 3.76 -7.70
N ILE A 109 -13.82 3.38 -6.75
CA ILE A 109 -13.58 4.18 -5.55
C ILE A 109 -12.33 5.04 -5.74
N PRO A 110 -12.26 6.20 -5.07
CA PRO A 110 -11.10 7.10 -5.21
C PRO A 110 -9.82 6.47 -4.68
N VAL A 111 -8.71 6.78 -5.34
CA VAL A 111 -7.37 6.35 -4.92
C VAL A 111 -6.51 7.59 -4.76
N PHE A 112 -5.83 7.69 -3.63
CA PHE A 112 -4.84 8.72 -3.36
C PHE A 112 -3.49 8.03 -3.13
N ALA A 113 -2.47 8.46 -3.86
CA ALA A 113 -1.17 7.80 -3.85
C ALA A 113 -0.08 8.75 -3.36
N ILE A 114 0.76 8.30 -2.42
CA ILE A 114 1.82 9.12 -1.82
C ILE A 114 3.17 8.42 -2.04
N CYS A 115 4.17 9.17 -2.51
CA CYS A 115 5.54 8.69 -2.74
C CYS A 115 5.54 7.42 -3.59
N ARG A 116 5.94 6.29 -3.02
CA ARG A 116 5.92 5.00 -3.72
C ARG A 116 4.55 4.68 -4.30
N GLY A 117 3.46 5.12 -3.64
CA GLY A 117 2.11 4.94 -4.17
C GLY A 117 1.96 5.58 -5.56
N CYS A 118 2.55 6.75 -5.76
CA CYS A 118 2.54 7.39 -7.07
C CYS A 118 3.27 6.55 -8.11
N GLN A 119 4.38 5.93 -7.73
CA GLN A 119 5.15 5.05 -8.60
C GLN A 119 4.32 3.82 -8.97
N ILE A 120 3.62 3.23 -8.01
CA ILE A 120 2.75 2.08 -8.24
C ILE A 120 1.66 2.41 -9.27
N VAL A 121 1.00 3.56 -9.12
CA VAL A 121 -0.04 3.97 -10.08
C VAL A 121 0.57 4.17 -11.46
N ASN A 122 1.72 4.81 -11.53
CA ASN A 122 2.40 5.05 -12.81
C ASN A 122 2.74 3.73 -13.53
N VAL A 123 3.34 2.79 -12.81
CA VAL A 123 3.71 1.47 -13.37
C VAL A 123 2.45 0.69 -13.77
N TYR A 124 1.41 0.72 -12.94
CA TYR A 124 0.14 0.05 -13.24
C TYR A 124 -0.47 0.57 -14.55
N ARG A 125 -0.26 1.85 -14.85
CA ARG A 125 -0.75 2.48 -16.08
C ARG A 125 0.21 2.35 -17.26
N GLY A 126 1.28 1.55 -17.13
CA GLY A 126 2.24 1.29 -18.20
C GLY A 126 3.44 2.22 -18.24
N GLY A 127 3.62 3.06 -17.23
CA GLY A 127 4.78 3.95 -17.12
C GLY A 127 6.03 3.22 -16.63
N SER A 128 7.12 3.94 -16.55
CA SER A 128 8.40 3.42 -16.09
C SER A 128 9.10 4.35 -15.10
#